data_ea2d4c037557237e9a0760087eca4b07
#
_entry.id   ea2d4c037557237e9a0760087eca4b07
#
_cell.length_a   1.000
_cell.length_b   1.000
_cell.length_c   1.000
_cell.angle_alpha   90.00
_cell.angle_beta   90.00
_cell.angle_gamma   90.00
#
_symmetry.space_group_name_H-M   'P 1'
#
loop_
_entity.id
_entity.type
_entity.pdbx_description
1 polymer ?
#
loop_
_entity_poly.entity_id
_entity_poly.type
_entity_poly.pdbx_seq_one_letter_code
_entity_poly.pdbx_strand_id
1 'polypeptide(L)'
;MRTRFPWMVAVLALVAIGFLVACSTKYKSTSNGLVVVPTQASPVMQTFSLDLSNGHVSQINNVNGPPVPGLPGAVVLDPTGAFAYVVVNQNATFPGVTGIVSFKVDSDGKLGAGTASPALQPISTTVNVPCVTANSTTVPVGVLPTPAVPGSLAIDSAGKYLFVADVSTSGPTQPYQCNGSTLTSTVSVPGAISVFSVSNGALTEVAGSPFVLPDEVSGSGSTAVSGSAANATALAVTPTVFPVQYAACSGHTPPTSEHLYVADSANDVVLNYSVLPSGALMLVPVTIPMPGVATGTAPSGVAVDACGQFVYVANAGSNSVSAFAICSLVKQNCLQADYSLQAVSGSPYPTADVPGPIAVDPFAKYVYVVDSGSSQLSGFRISPSNGSLTAIANTPVATGSGANSIAIRADGSWIFVADFSAATVSQYAITQATGALTPQPAFTTLNYPSGVAVK
;
A
#
# COMPACT_ATOMS: atom_id res chain seq x y z
N MET A 1 41.99 -46.78 39.90
CA MET A 1 40.91 -46.63 38.90
C MET A 1 41.00 -45.25 38.34
N ARG A 2 41.40 -45.13 37.07
CA ARG A 2 41.78 -43.84 36.44
C ARG A 2 40.58 -43.24 35.73
N THR A 3 40.31 -42.00 36.07
CA THR A 3 39.35 -41.06 35.51
C THR A 3 39.55 -40.85 34.00
N ARG A 4 38.50 -41.08 33.20
CA ARG A 4 38.39 -40.62 31.84
C ARG A 4 37.18 -39.72 31.75
N PHE A 5 37.38 -38.38 31.74
CA PHE A 5 36.46 -37.42 31.16
C PHE A 5 37.07 -35.99 31.22
N PRO A 6 37.71 -35.53 30.20
CA PRO A 6 37.61 -34.10 29.89
C PRO A 6 37.51 -33.73 28.40
N TRP A 7 37.41 -34.66 27.45
CA TRP A 7 37.46 -34.31 26.02
C TRP A 7 36.10 -33.99 25.39
N MET A 8 35.00 -34.48 25.93
CA MET A 8 33.67 -34.18 25.40
C MET A 8 33.15 -32.75 25.69
N VAL A 9 33.60 -32.14 26.78
CA VAL A 9 33.16 -30.77 27.14
C VAL A 9 33.87 -29.70 26.28
N ALA A 10 35.11 -29.96 25.87
CA ALA A 10 35.87 -29.05 25.02
C ALA A 10 35.36 -29.00 23.57
N VAL A 11 34.86 -30.14 23.04
CA VAL A 11 34.31 -30.16 21.67
C VAL A 11 32.92 -29.50 21.59
N LEU A 12 32.10 -29.63 22.62
CA LEU A 12 30.82 -28.94 22.69
C LEU A 12 30.96 -27.43 22.87
N ALA A 13 31.96 -26.96 23.60
CA ALA A 13 32.27 -25.55 23.75
C ALA A 13 32.78 -24.90 22.45
N LEU A 14 33.60 -25.65 21.67
CA LEU A 14 34.12 -25.18 20.39
C LEU A 14 33.04 -25.12 19.28
N VAL A 15 32.07 -26.05 19.30
CA VAL A 15 30.92 -26.01 18.37
C VAL A 15 29.97 -24.89 18.73
N ALA A 16 29.74 -24.61 20.02
CA ALA A 16 28.88 -23.48 20.45
C ALA A 16 29.53 -22.11 20.12
N ILE A 17 30.85 -21.99 20.24
CA ILE A 17 31.57 -20.76 19.87
C ILE A 17 31.63 -20.61 18.35
N GLY A 18 31.75 -21.68 17.58
CA GLY A 18 31.68 -21.66 16.11
C GLY A 18 30.33 -21.22 15.58
N PHE A 19 29.23 -21.60 16.23
CA PHE A 19 27.88 -21.12 15.84
C PHE A 19 27.60 -19.66 16.24
N LEU A 20 28.21 -19.17 17.32
CA LEU A 20 28.09 -17.77 17.72
C LEU A 20 28.91 -16.82 16.86
N VAL A 21 30.02 -17.29 16.26
CA VAL A 21 30.84 -16.49 15.35
C VAL A 21 30.28 -16.49 13.92
N ALA A 22 29.58 -17.54 13.49
CA ALA A 22 28.93 -17.58 12.17
C ALA A 22 27.67 -16.71 12.09
N CYS A 23 27.03 -16.35 13.22
CA CYS A 23 25.88 -15.45 13.27
C CYS A 23 26.25 -13.96 13.46
N SER A 24 27.54 -13.63 13.67
CA SER A 24 27.99 -12.26 13.98
C SER A 24 28.63 -11.50 12.82
N THR A 25 28.70 -12.08 11.63
CA THR A 25 29.30 -11.40 10.49
C THR A 25 28.27 -11.24 9.36
N LYS A 26 27.35 -10.30 9.49
CA LYS A 26 26.75 -9.48 8.43
C LYS A 26 25.50 -8.71 8.86
N TYR A 27 25.41 -8.30 10.11
CA TYR A 27 24.61 -7.15 10.48
C TYR A 27 25.51 -6.18 11.21
N LYS A 28 26.20 -5.33 10.44
CA LYS A 28 26.48 -4.00 10.95
C LYS A 28 25.09 -3.41 11.11
N SER A 29 24.53 -3.46 12.31
CA SER A 29 23.42 -2.62 12.68
C SER A 29 23.94 -1.20 12.44
N THR A 30 23.64 -0.62 11.30
CA THR A 30 23.70 0.82 11.18
C THR A 30 22.78 1.29 12.28
N SER A 31 23.30 1.98 13.27
CA SER A 31 22.55 2.62 14.35
C SER A 31 21.57 3.68 13.83
N ASN A 32 21.37 3.73 12.52
CA ASN A 32 20.62 4.72 11.80
C ASN A 32 19.53 4.04 10.93
N GLY A 33 18.32 4.56 11.01
CA GLY A 33 17.26 4.22 10.06
C GLY A 33 17.49 4.91 8.71
N LEU A 34 16.79 4.46 7.68
CA LEU A 34 16.81 5.04 6.33
C LEU A 34 15.41 5.59 6.02
N VAL A 35 15.35 6.84 5.57
CA VAL A 35 14.12 7.44 5.01
C VAL A 35 14.35 7.75 3.53
N VAL A 36 13.44 7.30 2.67
CA VAL A 36 13.49 7.49 1.21
C VAL A 36 12.31 8.36 0.80
N VAL A 37 12.58 9.42 0.04
CA VAL A 37 11.59 10.42 -0.36
C VAL A 37 11.75 10.74 -1.85
N PRO A 38 10.81 10.35 -2.72
CA PRO A 38 10.74 10.83 -4.09
C PRO A 38 10.22 12.28 -4.14
N THR A 39 10.75 13.10 -5.04
CA THR A 39 10.37 14.52 -5.19
C THR A 39 10.04 14.86 -6.65
N GLN A 40 8.98 15.67 -6.89
CA GLN A 40 8.45 15.92 -8.22
C GLN A 40 9.03 17.16 -8.92
N ALA A 41 9.32 18.24 -8.21
CA ALA A 41 9.84 19.46 -8.85
C ALA A 41 11.25 19.27 -9.45
N SER A 42 12.05 18.45 -8.80
CA SER A 42 13.28 17.87 -9.36
C SER A 42 13.10 16.37 -9.24
N PRO A 43 12.79 15.63 -10.32
CA PRO A 43 12.49 14.20 -10.26
C PRO A 43 13.71 13.38 -9.81
N VAL A 44 13.86 13.24 -8.51
CA VAL A 44 14.98 12.51 -7.88
C VAL A 44 14.47 11.73 -6.67
N MET A 45 15.26 10.75 -6.26
CA MET A 45 15.07 10.02 -5.02
C MET A 45 16.01 10.57 -3.94
N GLN A 46 15.48 11.23 -2.93
CA GLN A 46 16.27 11.67 -1.77
C GLN A 46 16.35 10.58 -0.71
N THR A 47 17.49 10.49 -0.04
CA THR A 47 17.69 9.58 1.09
C THR A 47 18.23 10.31 2.30
N PHE A 48 17.71 9.94 3.46
CA PHE A 48 18.07 10.53 4.73
C PHE A 48 18.42 9.44 5.74
N SER A 49 19.43 9.69 6.56
CA SER A 49 19.77 8.88 7.71
C SER A 49 19.00 9.39 8.93
N LEU A 50 18.38 8.48 9.66
CA LEU A 50 17.68 8.75 10.91
C LEU A 50 18.54 8.24 12.08
N ASP A 51 18.98 9.15 12.96
CA ASP A 51 19.60 8.78 14.24
C ASP A 51 18.51 8.28 15.20
N LEU A 52 18.55 7.00 15.53
CA LEU A 52 17.53 6.34 16.35
C LEU A 52 17.57 6.77 17.84
N SER A 53 18.64 7.39 18.28
CA SER A 53 18.78 7.81 19.67
C SER A 53 18.07 9.13 19.97
N ASN A 54 17.96 10.01 18.99
CA ASN A 54 17.44 11.37 19.17
C ASN A 54 16.44 11.83 18.10
N GLY A 55 16.22 11.00 17.06
CA GLY A 55 15.31 11.33 15.95
C GLY A 55 15.87 12.33 14.95
N HIS A 56 17.17 12.69 15.05
CA HIS A 56 17.78 13.62 14.10
C HIS A 56 17.88 13.01 12.72
N VAL A 57 17.36 13.73 11.72
CA VAL A 57 17.41 13.32 10.31
C VAL A 57 18.46 14.14 9.57
N SER A 58 19.36 13.46 8.85
CA SER A 58 20.38 14.09 8.02
C SER A 58 20.41 13.50 6.62
N GLN A 59 20.58 14.35 5.61
CA GLN A 59 20.64 13.89 4.23
C GLN A 59 21.90 13.06 3.95
N ILE A 60 21.75 11.88 3.33
CA ILE A 60 22.87 10.95 3.08
C ILE A 60 23.74 11.42 1.90
N ASN A 61 23.14 11.99 0.87
CA ASN A 61 23.85 12.50 -0.32
C ASN A 61 23.63 13.99 -0.46
N ASN A 62 24.71 14.72 -0.79
CA ASN A 62 24.59 16.15 -1.10
C ASN A 62 23.63 16.36 -2.27
N VAL A 63 22.47 16.88 -1.98
CA VAL A 63 21.49 17.61 -2.82
C VAL A 63 20.74 16.81 -3.88
N ASN A 64 21.34 15.90 -4.63
CA ASN A 64 20.66 15.21 -5.74
C ASN A 64 20.86 13.70 -5.64
N GLY A 65 19.84 12.99 -5.17
CA GLY A 65 19.74 11.54 -5.34
C GLY A 65 19.69 11.16 -6.83
N PRO A 66 19.66 9.87 -7.17
CA PRO A 66 19.59 9.45 -8.56
C PRO A 66 18.33 10.01 -9.24
N PRO A 67 18.43 10.43 -10.53
CA PRO A 67 17.29 10.94 -11.26
C PRO A 67 16.23 9.85 -11.47
N VAL A 68 14.99 10.29 -11.51
CA VAL A 68 13.83 9.47 -11.85
C VAL A 68 13.34 9.85 -13.24
N PRO A 69 13.12 8.90 -14.17
CA PRO A 69 12.75 9.19 -15.55
C PRO A 69 11.25 9.54 -15.71
N GLY A 70 10.73 10.47 -14.95
CA GLY A 70 9.33 10.89 -14.98
C GLY A 70 8.93 11.57 -13.68
N LEU A 71 7.63 11.78 -13.45
CA LEU A 71 7.10 12.28 -12.18
C LEU A 71 6.99 11.13 -11.17
N PRO A 72 7.80 11.12 -10.11
CA PRO A 72 7.69 10.09 -9.10
C PRO A 72 6.42 10.27 -8.26
N GLY A 73 5.81 9.15 -7.90
CA GLY A 73 4.64 9.03 -7.05
C GLY A 73 4.94 8.24 -5.76
N ALA A 74 4.11 7.25 -5.48
CA ALA A 74 4.26 6.37 -4.32
C ALA A 74 5.60 5.61 -4.35
N VAL A 75 6.15 5.34 -3.17
CA VAL A 75 7.39 4.59 -2.98
C VAL A 75 7.21 3.52 -1.91
N VAL A 76 7.79 2.35 -2.14
CA VAL A 76 7.91 1.29 -1.13
C VAL A 76 9.34 0.75 -1.08
N LEU A 77 9.75 0.28 0.09
CA LEU A 77 10.98 -0.50 0.25
C LEU A 77 10.63 -1.99 0.25
N ASP A 78 11.51 -2.82 -0.30
CA ASP A 78 11.38 -4.26 -0.11
C ASP A 78 11.55 -4.62 1.39
N PRO A 79 11.03 -5.76 1.87
CA PRO A 79 11.09 -6.11 3.30
C PRO A 79 12.51 -6.17 3.86
N THR A 80 13.52 -6.38 3.02
CA THR A 80 14.93 -6.36 3.44
C THR A 80 15.52 -4.95 3.45
N GLY A 81 14.86 -3.99 2.77
CA GLY A 81 15.34 -2.63 2.54
C GLY A 81 16.55 -2.57 1.62
N ALA A 82 16.75 -3.59 0.76
CA ALA A 82 17.81 -3.62 -0.24
C ALA A 82 17.43 -2.93 -1.56
N PHE A 83 16.12 -2.76 -1.78
CA PHE A 83 15.57 -2.09 -2.95
C PHE A 83 14.43 -1.14 -2.59
N ALA A 84 14.38 -0.01 -3.31
CA ALA A 84 13.26 0.92 -3.31
C ALA A 84 12.55 0.86 -4.67
N TYR A 85 11.22 0.80 -4.67
CA TYR A 85 10.40 0.83 -5.87
C TYR A 85 9.57 2.09 -5.86
N VAL A 86 9.58 2.82 -6.95
CA VAL A 86 8.82 4.08 -7.09
C VAL A 86 7.97 4.04 -8.35
N VAL A 87 6.72 4.47 -8.20
CA VAL A 87 5.84 4.76 -9.34
C VAL A 87 6.37 5.97 -10.08
N VAL A 88 6.38 5.91 -11.41
CA VAL A 88 6.69 7.04 -12.28
C VAL A 88 5.59 7.25 -13.30
N ASN A 89 5.18 8.51 -13.43
CA ASN A 89 4.20 8.94 -14.42
C ASN A 89 4.85 9.92 -15.40
N GLN A 90 4.46 9.85 -16.66
CA GLN A 90 4.87 10.86 -17.65
C GLN A 90 3.88 12.03 -17.67
N ASN A 91 4.39 13.19 -18.00
CA ASN A 91 3.56 14.34 -18.36
C ASN A 91 4.26 15.16 -19.45
N ALA A 92 3.65 16.30 -19.86
CA ALA A 92 4.21 17.15 -20.91
C ALA A 92 5.59 17.73 -20.55
N THR A 93 5.88 17.96 -19.26
CA THR A 93 7.16 18.48 -18.78
C THR A 93 8.22 17.39 -18.65
N PHE A 94 7.78 16.18 -18.30
CA PHE A 94 8.64 15.00 -18.11
C PHE A 94 8.10 13.85 -18.98
N PRO A 95 8.41 13.83 -20.28
CA PRO A 95 7.93 12.79 -21.22
C PRO A 95 8.76 11.51 -21.08
N GLY A 96 8.86 11.02 -19.86
CA GLY A 96 9.60 9.81 -19.52
C GLY A 96 8.77 8.54 -19.64
N VAL A 97 9.16 7.52 -18.89
CA VAL A 97 8.47 6.23 -18.85
C VAL A 97 7.36 6.28 -17.79
N THR A 98 6.17 5.78 -18.15
CA THR A 98 5.14 5.43 -17.15
C THR A 98 5.38 4.00 -16.68
N GLY A 99 5.54 3.79 -15.40
CA GLY A 99 5.82 2.45 -14.86
C GLY A 99 6.42 2.49 -13.46
N ILE A 100 7.27 1.52 -13.18
CA ILE A 100 7.97 1.39 -11.91
C ILE A 100 9.48 1.52 -12.16
N VAL A 101 10.17 2.21 -11.27
CA VAL A 101 11.64 2.25 -11.26
C VAL A 101 12.12 1.64 -9.96
N SER A 102 13.04 0.67 -10.06
CA SER A 102 13.70 0.05 -8.91
C SER A 102 15.08 0.69 -8.69
N PHE A 103 15.42 0.92 -7.43
CA PHE A 103 16.71 1.44 -7.00
C PHE A 103 17.32 0.49 -5.98
N LYS A 104 18.56 0.06 -6.22
CA LYS A 104 19.31 -0.69 -5.21
C LYS A 104 19.74 0.24 -4.10
N VAL A 105 19.52 -0.16 -2.85
CA VAL A 105 19.99 0.52 -1.65
C VAL A 105 21.32 -0.12 -1.20
N ASP A 106 22.37 0.66 -1.06
CA ASP A 106 23.65 0.17 -0.54
C ASP A 106 23.68 0.13 1.00
N SER A 107 24.79 -0.33 1.57
CA SER A 107 24.96 -0.42 3.02
C SER A 107 24.96 0.94 3.74
N ASP A 108 25.21 2.01 3.02
CA ASP A 108 25.26 3.38 3.55
C ASP A 108 23.93 4.12 3.33
N GLY A 109 22.92 3.44 2.77
CA GLY A 109 21.62 4.00 2.46
C GLY A 109 21.58 4.84 1.17
N LYS A 110 22.64 4.81 0.36
CA LYS A 110 22.66 5.47 -0.94
C LYS A 110 21.92 4.64 -1.96
N LEU A 111 21.23 5.32 -2.87
CA LEU A 111 20.56 4.67 -3.99
C LEU A 111 21.49 4.62 -5.21
N GLY A 112 21.56 3.44 -5.81
CA GLY A 112 22.20 3.23 -7.12
C GLY A 112 21.42 3.88 -8.27
N ALA A 113 21.88 3.68 -9.50
CA ALA A 113 21.10 4.08 -10.68
C ALA A 113 19.77 3.34 -10.73
N GLY A 114 18.70 4.05 -11.14
CA GLY A 114 17.37 3.47 -11.29
C GLY A 114 17.32 2.51 -12.49
N THR A 115 16.65 1.38 -12.29
CA THR A 115 16.34 0.42 -13.34
C THR A 115 14.83 0.47 -13.60
N ALA A 116 14.43 0.89 -14.81
CA ALA A 116 13.02 0.90 -15.19
C ALA A 116 12.48 -0.53 -15.34
N SER A 117 11.26 -0.77 -14.89
CA SER A 117 10.52 -1.99 -15.21
C SER A 117 10.19 -2.04 -16.71
N PRO A 118 9.74 -3.19 -17.23
CA PRO A 118 8.96 -3.20 -18.46
C PRO A 118 7.82 -2.17 -18.38
N ALA A 119 7.46 -1.56 -19.50
CA ALA A 119 6.32 -0.66 -19.54
C ALA A 119 5.07 -1.38 -19.04
N LEU A 120 4.24 -0.69 -18.23
CA LEU A 120 2.96 -1.23 -17.80
C LEU A 120 2.11 -1.58 -19.04
N GLN A 121 1.47 -2.74 -18.99
CA GLN A 121 0.61 -3.16 -20.09
C GLN A 121 -0.63 -2.27 -20.16
N PRO A 122 -1.08 -1.91 -21.36
CA PRO A 122 -2.31 -1.14 -21.51
C PRO A 122 -3.51 -1.91 -21.01
N ILE A 123 -4.42 -1.22 -20.33
CA ILE A 123 -5.69 -1.78 -19.90
C ILE A 123 -6.59 -1.92 -21.12
N SER A 124 -7.07 -3.14 -21.40
CA SER A 124 -8.01 -3.44 -22.50
C SER A 124 -9.24 -4.13 -21.92
N THR A 125 -10.40 -3.56 -22.16
CA THR A 125 -11.67 -4.10 -21.66
C THR A 125 -12.81 -3.80 -22.63
N THR A 126 -13.97 -4.43 -22.40
CA THR A 126 -15.21 -4.14 -23.11
C THR A 126 -16.17 -3.45 -22.13
N VAL A 127 -16.62 -2.26 -22.49
CA VAL A 127 -17.56 -1.49 -21.69
C VAL A 127 -18.94 -1.46 -22.37
N ASN A 128 -19.99 -1.64 -21.59
CA ASN A 128 -21.35 -1.54 -22.09
C ASN A 128 -21.81 -0.06 -22.12
N VAL A 129 -22.14 0.44 -23.31
CA VAL A 129 -22.58 1.82 -23.50
C VAL A 129 -24.10 1.85 -23.71
N PRO A 130 -24.84 2.76 -23.02
CA PRO A 130 -26.28 2.88 -23.23
C PRO A 130 -26.62 3.25 -24.67
N CYS A 131 -27.49 2.46 -25.29
CA CYS A 131 -28.09 2.79 -26.56
C CYS A 131 -29.45 3.44 -26.26
N VAL A 132 -29.53 4.76 -26.41
CA VAL A 132 -30.75 5.52 -26.07
C VAL A 132 -31.84 5.16 -27.08
N THR A 133 -32.65 4.16 -26.75
CA THR A 133 -33.83 3.73 -27.48
C THR A 133 -34.99 3.60 -26.50
N ALA A 134 -36.21 3.47 -27.03
CA ALA A 134 -37.39 3.25 -26.19
C ALA A 134 -37.30 2.01 -25.27
N ASN A 135 -36.35 1.12 -25.50
CA ASN A 135 -36.13 -0.13 -24.76
C ASN A 135 -34.82 -0.20 -23.96
N SER A 136 -34.08 0.90 -23.78
CA SER A 136 -32.86 0.97 -22.94
C SER A 136 -31.90 -0.20 -23.10
N THR A 137 -31.50 -0.53 -24.33
CA THR A 137 -30.49 -1.57 -24.57
C THR A 137 -29.09 -1.00 -24.44
N THR A 138 -28.17 -1.77 -23.89
CA THR A 138 -26.74 -1.44 -23.90
C THR A 138 -26.05 -2.20 -25.03
N VAL A 139 -25.01 -1.59 -25.60
CA VAL A 139 -24.19 -2.19 -26.66
C VAL A 139 -22.75 -2.34 -26.11
N PRO A 140 -22.14 -3.53 -26.24
CA PRO A 140 -20.76 -3.71 -25.86
C PRO A 140 -19.84 -2.94 -26.84
N VAL A 141 -18.99 -2.11 -26.29
CA VAL A 141 -17.98 -1.34 -27.05
C VAL A 141 -16.61 -1.81 -26.57
N GLY A 142 -15.82 -2.35 -27.50
CA GLY A 142 -14.42 -2.66 -27.24
C GLY A 142 -13.64 -1.37 -26.99
N VAL A 143 -13.02 -1.22 -25.84
CA VAL A 143 -12.18 -0.07 -25.53
C VAL A 143 -10.80 -0.33 -26.11
N LEU A 144 -10.25 0.65 -26.87
CA LEU A 144 -8.87 0.62 -27.30
C LEU A 144 -7.94 0.58 -26.08
N PRO A 145 -6.80 -0.11 -26.17
CA PRO A 145 -5.84 -0.15 -25.09
C PRO A 145 -5.47 1.26 -24.62
N THR A 146 -5.73 1.56 -23.35
CA THR A 146 -5.35 2.83 -22.71
C THR A 146 -4.13 2.61 -21.84
N PRO A 147 -3.17 3.56 -21.81
CA PRO A 147 -2.03 3.46 -20.90
C PRO A 147 -2.52 3.32 -19.45
N ALA A 148 -1.94 2.38 -18.71
CA ALA A 148 -2.11 2.31 -17.27
C ALA A 148 -1.52 3.56 -16.61
N VAL A 149 -2.21 4.07 -15.59
CA VAL A 149 -1.74 5.23 -14.80
C VAL A 149 -1.52 4.76 -13.38
N PRO A 150 -0.27 4.41 -13.00
CA PRO A 150 0.00 3.88 -11.70
C PRO A 150 -0.17 4.95 -10.60
N GLY A 151 -0.84 4.59 -9.51
CA GLY A 151 -1.12 5.46 -8.36
C GLY A 151 -0.45 4.96 -7.07
N SER A 152 -0.85 3.81 -6.57
CA SER A 152 -0.41 3.24 -5.30
C SER A 152 0.41 1.96 -5.50
N LEU A 153 1.30 1.66 -4.55
CA LEU A 153 2.15 0.48 -4.51
C LEU A 153 1.94 -0.31 -3.23
N ALA A 154 2.01 -1.63 -3.33
CA ALA A 154 2.18 -2.52 -2.20
C ALA A 154 3.16 -3.65 -2.57
N ILE A 155 3.99 -4.07 -1.62
CA ILE A 155 4.87 -5.24 -1.78
C ILE A 155 4.50 -6.27 -0.71
N ASP A 156 4.54 -7.55 -1.07
CA ASP A 156 4.26 -8.61 -0.11
C ASP A 156 5.36 -8.74 0.96
N SER A 157 5.02 -9.34 2.09
CA SER A 157 5.94 -9.48 3.22
C SER A 157 7.17 -10.37 2.94
N ALA A 158 7.12 -11.17 1.87
CA ALA A 158 8.23 -11.98 1.39
C ALA A 158 9.13 -11.25 0.37
N GLY A 159 8.69 -10.09 -0.15
CA GLY A 159 9.36 -9.35 -1.21
C GLY A 159 9.32 -10.06 -2.57
N LYS A 160 8.31 -10.92 -2.78
CA LYS A 160 8.17 -11.75 -3.98
C LYS A 160 7.32 -11.11 -5.06
N TYR A 161 6.27 -10.37 -4.65
CA TYR A 161 5.35 -9.70 -5.55
C TYR A 161 5.19 -8.22 -5.22
N LEU A 162 5.21 -7.40 -6.25
CA LEU A 162 4.89 -5.98 -6.20
C LEU A 162 3.54 -5.76 -6.92
N PHE A 163 2.62 -5.11 -6.24
CA PHE A 163 1.29 -4.77 -6.73
C PHE A 163 1.20 -3.27 -6.98
N VAL A 164 0.60 -2.90 -8.10
CA VAL A 164 0.44 -1.51 -8.53
C VAL A 164 -1.03 -1.26 -8.79
N ALA A 165 -1.62 -0.27 -8.12
CA ALA A 165 -2.96 0.20 -8.45
C ALA A 165 -2.87 1.11 -9.67
N ASP A 166 -3.53 0.73 -10.74
CA ASP A 166 -3.70 1.54 -11.93
C ASP A 166 -5.05 2.25 -11.84
N VAL A 167 -5.03 3.57 -11.71
CA VAL A 167 -6.25 4.37 -11.54
C VAL A 167 -7.08 4.38 -12.83
N SER A 168 -8.41 4.52 -12.67
CA SER A 168 -9.31 4.66 -13.81
C SER A 168 -9.00 5.92 -14.62
N THR A 169 -9.15 5.84 -15.92
CA THR A 169 -8.91 6.97 -16.83
C THR A 169 -10.09 7.17 -17.76
N SER A 170 -10.28 8.41 -18.22
CA SER A 170 -11.19 8.67 -19.34
C SER A 170 -10.57 8.09 -20.61
N GLY A 171 -11.20 7.09 -21.18
CA GLY A 171 -10.80 6.51 -22.45
C GLY A 171 -11.07 7.46 -23.63
N PRO A 172 -10.55 7.16 -24.81
CA PRO A 172 -10.82 7.93 -26.01
C PRO A 172 -12.30 7.83 -26.38
N THR A 173 -12.82 8.87 -27.06
CA THR A 173 -14.16 8.83 -27.64
C THR A 173 -14.23 7.73 -28.70
N GLN A 174 -15.09 6.74 -28.50
CA GLN A 174 -15.25 5.58 -29.38
C GLN A 174 -16.56 5.66 -30.18
N PRO A 175 -16.51 5.37 -31.48
CA PRO A 175 -17.73 5.18 -32.25
C PRO A 175 -18.37 3.82 -31.90
N TYR A 176 -19.68 3.77 -31.74
CA TYR A 176 -20.45 2.53 -31.57
C TYR A 176 -21.74 2.55 -32.37
N GLN A 177 -22.25 1.38 -32.70
CA GLN A 177 -23.46 1.24 -33.48
C GLN A 177 -24.66 1.13 -32.54
N CYS A 178 -25.63 2.00 -32.73
CA CYS A 178 -26.88 2.00 -32.01
C CYS A 178 -28.03 2.14 -33.01
N ASN A 179 -28.82 1.09 -33.19
CA ASN A 179 -29.98 1.06 -34.12
C ASN A 179 -29.64 1.54 -35.54
N GLY A 180 -28.51 1.13 -36.09
CA GLY A 180 -28.07 1.52 -37.43
C GLY A 180 -27.46 2.93 -37.53
N SER A 181 -27.37 3.66 -36.44
CA SER A 181 -26.68 4.96 -36.35
C SER A 181 -25.34 4.80 -35.66
N THR A 182 -24.29 5.45 -36.20
CA THR A 182 -23.00 5.54 -35.54
C THR A 182 -23.04 6.70 -34.55
N LEU A 183 -22.91 6.41 -33.29
CA LEU A 183 -22.79 7.36 -32.19
C LEU A 183 -21.35 7.35 -31.66
N THR A 184 -20.99 8.34 -30.87
CA THR A 184 -19.70 8.41 -30.18
C THR A 184 -19.91 8.60 -28.69
N SER A 185 -19.13 7.91 -27.88
CA SER A 185 -19.13 8.09 -26.43
C SER A 185 -17.70 8.10 -25.90
N THR A 186 -17.45 8.95 -24.91
CA THR A 186 -16.24 8.84 -24.08
C THR A 186 -16.50 7.78 -23.04
N VAL A 187 -15.70 6.72 -23.09
CA VAL A 187 -15.86 5.56 -22.21
C VAL A 187 -14.83 5.67 -21.09
N SER A 188 -15.27 5.60 -19.84
CA SER A 188 -14.34 5.47 -18.72
C SER A 188 -13.75 4.05 -18.71
N VAL A 189 -12.43 3.98 -18.55
CA VAL A 189 -11.70 2.72 -18.43
C VAL A 189 -11.56 2.42 -16.95
N PRO A 190 -12.04 1.26 -16.47
CA PRO A 190 -11.88 0.89 -15.07
C PRO A 190 -10.40 0.82 -14.68
N GLY A 191 -10.12 1.03 -13.40
CA GLY A 191 -8.81 0.79 -12.84
C GLY A 191 -8.43 -0.69 -12.94
N ALA A 192 -7.17 -0.97 -12.72
CA ALA A 192 -6.64 -2.32 -12.76
C ALA A 192 -5.56 -2.51 -11.69
N ILE A 193 -5.08 -3.73 -11.57
CA ILE A 193 -3.94 -4.05 -10.71
C ILE A 193 -2.88 -4.70 -11.58
N SER A 194 -1.76 -4.01 -11.78
CA SER A 194 -0.57 -4.61 -12.38
C SER A 194 0.24 -5.34 -11.32
N VAL A 195 0.67 -6.58 -11.64
CA VAL A 195 1.40 -7.44 -10.71
C VAL A 195 2.74 -7.83 -11.31
N PHE A 196 3.80 -7.66 -10.53
CA PHE A 196 5.15 -8.03 -10.90
C PHE A 196 5.74 -9.03 -9.92
N SER A 197 6.38 -10.07 -10.43
CA SER A 197 7.30 -10.88 -9.64
C SER A 197 8.61 -10.12 -9.46
N VAL A 198 9.17 -10.20 -8.24
CA VAL A 198 10.40 -9.51 -7.85
C VAL A 198 11.53 -10.52 -7.70
N SER A 199 12.65 -10.25 -8.36
CA SER A 199 13.87 -11.06 -8.21
C SER A 199 15.10 -10.15 -8.20
N ASN A 200 15.75 -10.01 -7.04
CA ASN A 200 16.94 -9.17 -6.87
C ASN A 200 16.74 -7.74 -7.45
N GLY A 201 15.60 -7.14 -7.16
CA GLY A 201 15.23 -5.80 -7.63
C GLY A 201 14.70 -5.72 -9.07
N ALA A 202 14.86 -6.77 -9.87
CA ALA A 202 14.27 -6.84 -11.20
C ALA A 202 12.78 -7.21 -11.12
N LEU A 203 11.99 -6.55 -11.96
CA LEU A 203 10.54 -6.73 -12.06
C LEU A 203 10.19 -7.47 -13.35
N THR A 204 9.36 -8.51 -13.23
CA THR A 204 8.80 -9.24 -14.37
C THR A 204 7.30 -9.30 -14.19
N GLU A 205 6.54 -8.83 -15.18
CA GLU A 205 5.09 -8.81 -15.12
C GLU A 205 4.52 -10.24 -15.07
N VAL A 206 3.53 -10.45 -14.20
CA VAL A 206 2.88 -11.73 -13.99
C VAL A 206 1.90 -12.01 -15.14
N ALA A 207 1.81 -13.26 -15.59
CA ALA A 207 0.87 -13.65 -16.63
C ALA A 207 -0.59 -13.33 -16.24
N GLY A 208 -1.30 -12.65 -17.13
CA GLY A 208 -2.68 -12.19 -16.90
C GLY A 208 -2.79 -10.78 -16.31
N SER A 209 -1.67 -10.16 -15.93
CA SER A 209 -1.61 -8.75 -15.57
C SER A 209 -1.79 -7.86 -16.81
N PRO A 210 -2.41 -6.67 -16.71
CA PRO A 210 -3.11 -6.13 -15.55
C PRO A 210 -4.47 -6.79 -15.29
N PHE A 211 -4.83 -6.97 -14.01
CA PHE A 211 -6.12 -7.49 -13.58
C PHE A 211 -7.12 -6.34 -13.47
N VAL A 212 -8.05 -6.25 -14.40
CA VAL A 212 -9.06 -5.20 -14.45
C VAL A 212 -10.03 -5.33 -13.28
N LEU A 213 -10.33 -4.22 -12.61
CA LEU A 213 -11.31 -4.20 -11.52
C LEU A 213 -12.72 -4.47 -12.08
N PRO A 214 -13.57 -5.18 -11.32
CA PRO A 214 -14.94 -5.42 -11.73
C PRO A 214 -15.73 -4.10 -11.71
N ASP A 215 -16.37 -3.77 -12.82
CA ASP A 215 -17.36 -2.69 -12.85
C ASP A 215 -18.62 -3.14 -12.11
N GLU A 216 -19.32 -2.19 -11.46
CA GLU A 216 -20.66 -2.45 -10.96
C GLU A 216 -21.58 -2.82 -12.13
N VAL A 217 -22.01 -4.07 -12.15
CA VAL A 217 -23.21 -4.43 -12.90
C VAL A 217 -24.39 -3.98 -12.06
N SER A 218 -24.81 -2.74 -12.20
CA SER A 218 -26.01 -2.25 -11.55
C SER A 218 -27.20 -3.11 -11.98
N GLY A 219 -27.74 -3.87 -11.04
CA GLY A 219 -28.99 -4.60 -10.95
C GLY A 219 -29.74 -5.01 -12.22
N SER A 220 -30.31 -6.18 -12.20
CA SER A 220 -31.32 -6.68 -13.16
C SER A 220 -32.58 -5.81 -13.14
N GLY A 221 -32.51 -4.64 -13.73
CA GLY A 221 -33.61 -3.71 -13.87
C GLY A 221 -33.25 -2.65 -14.90
N SER A 222 -34.09 -2.44 -15.87
CA SER A 222 -33.97 -1.73 -17.13
C SER A 222 -33.48 -0.27 -17.12
N THR A 223 -32.56 0.08 -16.27
CA THR A 223 -31.78 1.34 -16.29
C THR A 223 -30.35 1.03 -15.90
N ALA A 224 -29.57 0.48 -16.82
CA ALA A 224 -28.13 0.48 -16.68
C ALA A 224 -27.64 1.93 -16.82
N VAL A 225 -27.58 2.63 -15.70
CA VAL A 225 -26.79 3.85 -15.60
C VAL A 225 -25.36 3.36 -15.72
N SER A 226 -24.56 3.95 -16.60
CA SER A 226 -23.12 3.76 -16.61
C SER A 226 -22.61 4.06 -15.20
N GLY A 227 -22.35 3.02 -14.41
CA GLY A 227 -21.70 3.16 -13.11
C GLY A 227 -20.36 3.86 -13.30
N SER A 228 -19.88 4.55 -12.30
CA SER A 228 -18.51 5.06 -12.34
C SER A 228 -17.57 3.88 -12.54
N ALA A 229 -16.64 3.98 -13.48
CA ALA A 229 -15.65 2.94 -13.67
C ALA A 229 -14.86 2.72 -12.36
N ALA A 230 -14.74 1.46 -11.93
CA ALA A 230 -14.01 1.09 -10.73
C ALA A 230 -12.63 1.78 -10.65
N ASN A 231 -12.26 2.31 -9.51
CA ASN A 231 -11.05 3.12 -9.36
C ASN A 231 -10.20 2.66 -8.18
N ALA A 232 -9.08 1.98 -8.48
CA ALA A 232 -8.12 1.54 -7.48
C ALA A 232 -7.34 2.74 -6.92
N THR A 233 -7.63 3.13 -5.67
CA THR A 233 -6.95 4.26 -5.01
C THR A 233 -5.83 3.83 -4.08
N ALA A 234 -5.97 2.69 -3.42
CA ALA A 234 -4.96 2.17 -2.48
C ALA A 234 -4.96 0.65 -2.43
N LEU A 235 -3.82 0.09 -2.08
CA LEU A 235 -3.56 -1.35 -1.97
C LEU A 235 -2.97 -1.69 -0.60
N ALA A 236 -3.37 -2.84 -0.05
CA ALA A 236 -2.72 -3.46 1.11
C ALA A 236 -2.72 -4.98 0.98
N VAL A 237 -1.62 -5.61 1.39
CA VAL A 237 -1.40 -7.06 1.30
C VAL A 237 -1.36 -7.66 2.70
N THR A 238 -1.98 -8.83 2.89
CA THR A 238 -1.84 -9.57 4.15
C THR A 238 -0.41 -10.05 4.34
N PRO A 239 0.16 -9.92 5.55
CA PRO A 239 1.47 -10.50 5.83
C PRO A 239 1.36 -12.03 5.90
N THR A 240 2.14 -12.74 5.10
CA THR A 240 2.28 -14.21 5.13
C THR A 240 3.46 -14.65 5.99
N VAL A 241 4.32 -13.73 6.36
CA VAL A 241 5.46 -13.96 7.24
C VAL A 241 5.40 -12.97 8.40
N PHE A 242 5.31 -13.47 9.61
CA PHE A 242 5.44 -12.63 10.80
C PHE A 242 6.92 -12.46 11.15
N PRO A 243 7.43 -11.24 11.23
CA PRO A 243 8.74 -11.02 11.80
C PRO A 243 8.79 -11.59 13.23
N VAL A 244 9.86 -12.32 13.54
CA VAL A 244 10.05 -13.07 14.82
C VAL A 244 9.88 -12.18 16.07
N GLN A 245 10.02 -10.87 15.92
CA GLN A 245 9.88 -9.88 17.00
C GLN A 245 8.45 -9.42 17.31
N TYR A 246 7.44 -9.87 16.55
CA TYR A 246 6.05 -9.45 16.77
C TYR A 246 5.34 -10.34 17.77
N ALA A 247 5.61 -10.12 19.06
CA ALA A 247 4.89 -10.74 20.16
C ALA A 247 3.36 -10.46 20.12
N ALA A 248 2.95 -9.40 19.41
CA ALA A 248 1.55 -9.04 19.23
C ALA A 248 0.75 -10.11 18.47
N CYS A 249 1.41 -10.86 17.57
CA CYS A 249 0.78 -11.95 16.83
C CYS A 249 0.96 -13.33 17.52
N SER A 250 1.46 -13.35 18.78
CA SER A 250 1.65 -14.60 19.52
C SER A 250 0.30 -15.30 19.73
N GLY A 251 0.22 -16.59 19.36
CA GLY A 251 -1.03 -17.36 19.37
C GLY A 251 -1.83 -17.27 18.06
N HIS A 252 -1.36 -16.52 17.06
CA HIS A 252 -1.94 -16.50 15.73
C HIS A 252 -0.98 -17.16 14.74
N THR A 253 -1.53 -17.97 13.85
CA THR A 253 -0.77 -18.49 12.70
C THR A 253 -0.87 -17.47 11.57
N PRO A 254 0.23 -17.22 10.82
CA PRO A 254 0.15 -16.42 9.60
C PRO A 254 -0.94 -16.96 8.67
N PRO A 255 -1.63 -16.09 7.91
CA PRO A 255 -2.52 -16.54 6.85
C PRO A 255 -1.80 -17.54 5.94
N THR A 256 -2.46 -18.64 5.62
CA THR A 256 -1.91 -19.67 4.70
C THR A 256 -2.00 -19.26 3.24
N SER A 257 -2.82 -18.25 2.94
CA SER A 257 -2.98 -17.62 1.64
C SER A 257 -2.79 -16.12 1.77
N GLU A 258 -2.16 -15.55 0.76
CA GLU A 258 -1.97 -14.11 0.65
C GLU A 258 -3.22 -13.48 0.03
N HIS A 259 -3.62 -12.33 0.57
CA HIS A 259 -4.75 -11.57 0.10
C HIS A 259 -4.36 -10.12 -0.15
N LEU A 260 -4.86 -9.57 -1.26
CA LEU A 260 -4.72 -8.17 -1.62
C LEU A 260 -6.07 -7.47 -1.44
N TYR A 261 -6.07 -6.40 -0.65
CA TYR A 261 -7.23 -5.53 -0.47
C TYR A 261 -7.04 -4.25 -1.29
N VAL A 262 -8.10 -3.87 -2.01
CA VAL A 262 -8.09 -2.73 -2.93
C VAL A 262 -9.21 -1.79 -2.54
N ALA A 263 -8.90 -0.53 -2.25
CA ALA A 263 -9.89 0.50 -2.06
C ALA A 263 -10.38 0.98 -3.44
N ASP A 264 -11.68 0.84 -3.70
CA ASP A 264 -12.33 1.31 -4.92
C ASP A 264 -13.20 2.53 -4.60
N SER A 265 -12.66 3.70 -4.89
CA SER A 265 -13.30 4.98 -4.55
C SER A 265 -14.51 5.32 -5.42
N ALA A 266 -14.67 4.66 -6.55
CA ALA A 266 -15.80 4.92 -7.43
C ALA A 266 -17.07 4.18 -6.98
N ASN A 267 -16.90 3.03 -6.33
CA ASN A 267 -17.99 2.15 -5.91
C ASN A 267 -18.17 2.09 -4.38
N ASP A 268 -17.38 2.85 -3.61
CA ASP A 268 -17.45 2.90 -2.14
C ASP A 268 -17.26 1.52 -1.48
N VAL A 269 -16.35 0.71 -2.03
CA VAL A 269 -16.09 -0.64 -1.55
C VAL A 269 -14.60 -0.90 -1.32
N VAL A 270 -14.31 -1.94 -0.54
CA VAL A 270 -13.02 -2.63 -0.53
C VAL A 270 -13.15 -3.99 -1.20
N LEU A 271 -12.34 -4.23 -2.23
CA LEU A 271 -12.26 -5.50 -2.93
C LEU A 271 -11.23 -6.40 -2.24
N ASN A 272 -11.47 -7.72 -2.27
CA ASN A 272 -10.56 -8.73 -1.73
C ASN A 272 -10.17 -9.72 -2.83
N TYR A 273 -8.88 -9.83 -3.09
CA TYR A 273 -8.32 -10.81 -4.03
C TYR A 273 -7.44 -11.81 -3.30
N SER A 274 -7.58 -13.10 -3.60
CA SER A 274 -6.57 -14.11 -3.28
C SER A 274 -5.40 -13.97 -4.25
N VAL A 275 -4.18 -13.93 -3.72
CA VAL A 275 -2.94 -13.95 -4.50
C VAL A 275 -2.52 -15.41 -4.68
N LEU A 276 -2.54 -15.89 -5.92
CA LEU A 276 -2.14 -17.26 -6.23
C LEU A 276 -0.61 -17.42 -6.17
N PRO A 277 -0.09 -18.64 -6.01
CA PRO A 277 1.36 -18.88 -6.02
C PRO A 277 2.10 -18.40 -7.26
N SER A 278 1.39 -18.18 -8.38
CA SER A 278 1.89 -17.57 -9.61
C SER A 278 1.95 -16.04 -9.58
N GLY A 279 1.35 -15.40 -8.57
CA GLY A 279 1.10 -13.95 -8.50
C GLY A 279 -0.21 -13.52 -9.15
N ALA A 280 -0.93 -14.40 -9.83
CA ALA A 280 -2.22 -14.07 -10.42
C ALA A 280 -3.26 -13.77 -9.32
N LEU A 281 -4.16 -12.84 -9.62
CA LEU A 281 -5.22 -12.42 -8.69
C LEU A 281 -6.53 -13.13 -9.01
N MET A 282 -7.20 -13.59 -7.96
CA MET A 282 -8.54 -14.15 -8.04
C MET A 282 -9.46 -13.42 -7.06
N LEU A 283 -10.48 -12.75 -7.58
CA LEU A 283 -11.46 -12.03 -6.74
C LEU A 283 -12.16 -13.02 -5.81
N VAL A 284 -12.18 -12.71 -4.51
CA VAL A 284 -12.92 -13.48 -3.52
C VAL A 284 -14.42 -13.14 -3.66
N PRO A 285 -15.27 -14.13 -3.96
CA PRO A 285 -16.69 -13.88 -4.17
C PRO A 285 -17.37 -13.37 -2.90
N VAL A 286 -18.15 -12.31 -3.00
CA VAL A 286 -19.10 -11.90 -1.96
C VAL A 286 -20.52 -12.27 -2.38
N THR A 287 -21.32 -12.74 -1.47
CA THR A 287 -22.67 -13.31 -1.73
C THR A 287 -23.76 -12.27 -2.02
N ILE A 288 -23.42 -11.01 -2.26
CA ILE A 288 -24.36 -9.90 -2.46
C ILE A 288 -24.04 -9.14 -3.76
N PRO A 289 -24.97 -8.37 -4.36
CA PRO A 289 -24.91 -7.95 -5.75
C PRO A 289 -23.71 -7.10 -6.17
N MET A 290 -22.80 -6.74 -5.25
CA MET A 290 -21.60 -5.95 -5.54
C MET A 290 -20.33 -6.75 -5.30
N PRO A 291 -19.33 -6.65 -6.19
CA PRO A 291 -18.05 -7.30 -6.00
C PRO A 291 -17.20 -6.52 -5.01
N GLY A 292 -17.48 -6.63 -3.70
CA GLY A 292 -16.72 -5.94 -2.66
C GLY A 292 -17.55 -5.74 -1.39
N VAL A 293 -16.91 -5.28 -0.33
CA VAL A 293 -17.57 -4.97 0.94
C VAL A 293 -17.68 -3.46 1.08
N ALA A 294 -18.90 -2.99 1.37
CA ALA A 294 -19.20 -1.57 1.49
C ALA A 294 -18.34 -0.89 2.57
N THR A 295 -17.80 0.27 2.24
CA THR A 295 -17.03 1.15 3.12
C THR A 295 -17.83 2.42 3.44
N GLY A 296 -17.19 3.49 3.88
CA GLY A 296 -17.71 4.86 3.76
C GLY A 296 -17.46 5.38 2.33
N THR A 297 -17.86 6.63 2.06
CA THR A 297 -17.74 7.20 0.72
C THR A 297 -16.33 7.59 0.36
N ALA A 298 -15.99 7.38 -0.91
CA ALA A 298 -14.68 7.66 -1.52
C ALA A 298 -13.49 7.09 -0.72
N PRO A 299 -13.37 5.76 -0.56
CA PRO A 299 -12.24 5.16 0.11
C PRO A 299 -10.93 5.53 -0.61
N SER A 300 -9.95 5.98 0.14
CA SER A 300 -8.71 6.60 -0.34
C SER A 300 -7.44 5.96 0.18
N GLY A 301 -7.56 5.17 1.25
CA GLY A 301 -6.45 4.44 1.86
C GLY A 301 -6.92 3.12 2.42
N VAL A 302 -6.05 2.11 2.38
CA VAL A 302 -6.31 0.80 2.99
C VAL A 302 -5.04 0.29 3.67
N ALA A 303 -5.19 -0.33 4.84
CA ALA A 303 -4.10 -0.98 5.55
C ALA A 303 -4.57 -2.27 6.21
N VAL A 304 -3.69 -3.26 6.23
CA VAL A 304 -3.89 -4.53 6.96
C VAL A 304 -3.02 -4.51 8.20
N ASP A 305 -3.52 -5.04 9.31
CA ASP A 305 -2.71 -5.15 10.52
C ASP A 305 -1.59 -6.19 10.37
N ALA A 306 -0.52 -6.02 11.14
CA ALA A 306 0.68 -6.86 11.04
C ALA A 306 0.41 -8.36 11.33
N CYS A 307 -0.74 -8.71 11.92
CA CYS A 307 -1.16 -10.08 12.19
C CYS A 307 -2.13 -10.64 11.14
N GLY A 308 -2.49 -9.87 10.12
CA GLY A 308 -3.42 -10.28 9.07
C GLY A 308 -4.83 -10.57 9.58
N GLN A 309 -5.29 -9.83 10.59
CA GLN A 309 -6.59 -10.07 11.22
C GLN A 309 -7.64 -9.01 10.91
N PHE A 310 -7.20 -7.78 10.64
CA PHE A 310 -8.06 -6.64 10.44
C PHE A 310 -7.63 -5.82 9.23
N VAL A 311 -8.62 -5.27 8.54
CA VAL A 311 -8.44 -4.29 7.45
C VAL A 311 -9.06 -2.98 7.90
N TYR A 312 -8.35 -1.88 7.67
CA TYR A 312 -8.80 -0.52 7.94
C TYR A 312 -8.79 0.29 6.65
N VAL A 313 -9.89 0.97 6.37
CA VAL A 313 -10.09 1.74 5.13
C VAL A 313 -10.41 3.18 5.49
N ALA A 314 -9.57 4.12 5.04
CA ALA A 314 -9.83 5.55 5.17
C ALA A 314 -10.81 6.00 4.08
N ASN A 315 -11.88 6.69 4.45
CA ASN A 315 -12.96 7.11 3.57
C ASN A 315 -12.95 8.65 3.47
N ALA A 316 -12.34 9.17 2.40
CA ALA A 316 -12.13 10.62 2.21
C ALA A 316 -13.46 11.39 2.13
N GLY A 317 -14.48 10.82 1.52
CA GLY A 317 -15.78 11.50 1.34
C GLY A 317 -16.67 11.51 2.58
N SER A 318 -16.44 10.60 3.54
CA SER A 318 -17.23 10.51 4.77
C SER A 318 -16.44 10.81 6.05
N ASN A 319 -15.20 11.29 5.94
CA ASN A 319 -14.33 11.64 7.06
C ASN A 319 -14.30 10.57 8.15
N SER A 320 -13.99 9.32 7.74
CA SER A 320 -14.08 8.17 8.64
C SER A 320 -13.11 7.07 8.27
N VAL A 321 -12.93 6.11 9.19
CA VAL A 321 -12.23 4.84 8.95
C VAL A 321 -13.22 3.69 9.10
N SER A 322 -13.42 2.90 8.05
CA SER A 322 -14.10 1.61 8.14
C SER A 322 -13.14 0.55 8.63
N ALA A 323 -13.58 -0.29 9.55
CA ALA A 323 -12.81 -1.40 10.11
C ALA A 323 -13.51 -2.73 9.83
N PHE A 324 -12.72 -3.72 9.38
CA PHE A 324 -13.19 -5.05 9.04
C PHE A 324 -12.34 -6.12 9.70
N ALA A 325 -12.97 -7.19 10.16
CA ALA A 325 -12.30 -8.43 10.55
C ALA A 325 -12.16 -9.33 9.33
N ILE A 326 -10.96 -9.91 9.14
CA ILE A 326 -10.69 -10.94 8.14
C ILE A 326 -11.17 -12.27 8.68
N CYS A 327 -12.11 -12.91 7.99
CA CYS A 327 -12.69 -14.21 8.36
C CYS A 327 -11.73 -15.33 8.01
N SER A 328 -10.86 -15.69 8.95
CA SER A 328 -10.01 -16.87 8.88
C SER A 328 -10.55 -18.00 9.76
N LEU A 329 -10.05 -19.23 9.56
CA LEU A 329 -10.48 -20.46 10.25
C LEU A 329 -10.50 -20.38 11.80
N VAL A 330 -9.97 -19.32 12.40
CA VAL A 330 -9.75 -19.23 13.86
C VAL A 330 -10.63 -18.16 14.52
N LYS A 331 -11.39 -17.32 13.80
CA LYS A 331 -12.24 -16.29 14.41
C LYS A 331 -13.65 -16.77 14.66
N GLN A 332 -14.04 -16.74 15.94
CA GLN A 332 -15.44 -16.83 16.36
C GLN A 332 -16.20 -15.63 15.77
N ASN A 333 -17.36 -15.87 15.19
CA ASN A 333 -18.29 -14.92 14.57
C ASN A 333 -18.18 -14.70 13.06
N CYS A 334 -17.26 -15.32 12.35
CA CYS A 334 -17.31 -15.39 10.91
C CYS A 334 -18.20 -16.53 10.46
N LEU A 335 -19.13 -16.28 9.54
CA LEU A 335 -20.05 -17.28 8.99
C LEU A 335 -19.31 -18.29 8.11
N GLN A 336 -18.15 -17.93 7.54
CA GLN A 336 -17.29 -18.77 6.72
C GLN A 336 -15.82 -18.42 6.96
N ALA A 337 -14.95 -19.41 6.80
CA ALA A 337 -13.49 -19.25 6.90
C ALA A 337 -12.89 -19.10 5.50
N ASP A 338 -13.26 -18.03 4.80
CA ASP A 338 -12.96 -17.80 3.39
C ASP A 338 -12.19 -16.50 3.14
N TYR A 339 -11.62 -15.91 4.21
CA TYR A 339 -10.97 -14.60 4.18
C TYR A 339 -11.87 -13.43 3.77
N SER A 340 -13.19 -13.62 3.75
CA SER A 340 -14.16 -12.54 3.58
C SER A 340 -14.00 -11.49 4.67
N LEU A 341 -14.49 -10.29 4.40
CA LEU A 341 -14.45 -9.17 5.34
C LEU A 341 -15.78 -9.03 6.07
N GLN A 342 -15.71 -8.92 7.39
CA GLN A 342 -16.86 -8.62 8.23
C GLN A 342 -16.67 -7.30 8.95
N ALA A 343 -17.64 -6.38 8.84
CA ALA A 343 -17.57 -5.09 9.51
C ALA A 343 -17.42 -5.26 11.04
N VAL A 344 -16.47 -4.51 11.61
CA VAL A 344 -16.27 -4.45 13.05
C VAL A 344 -17.38 -3.62 13.70
N SER A 345 -17.89 -4.08 14.84
CA SER A 345 -18.92 -3.34 15.57
C SER A 345 -18.43 -1.93 15.96
N GLY A 346 -19.23 -0.92 15.67
CA GLY A 346 -18.90 0.48 15.86
C GLY A 346 -18.21 1.15 14.67
N SER A 347 -17.85 0.40 13.62
CA SER A 347 -17.40 0.95 12.34
C SER A 347 -18.57 1.66 11.60
N PRO A 348 -18.30 2.78 10.88
CA PRO A 348 -17.02 3.49 10.76
C PRO A 348 -16.71 4.43 11.92
N TYR A 349 -15.42 4.76 12.11
CA TYR A 349 -14.89 5.63 13.16
C TYR A 349 -14.56 7.02 12.58
N PRO A 350 -14.97 8.14 13.23
CA PRO A 350 -14.72 9.49 12.69
C PRO A 350 -13.22 9.85 12.73
N THR A 351 -12.79 10.59 11.72
CA THR A 351 -11.46 11.21 11.60
C THR A 351 -11.58 12.74 11.48
N ALA A 352 -10.46 13.42 11.28
CA ALA A 352 -10.48 14.78 10.77
C ALA A 352 -10.76 14.79 9.25
N ASP A 353 -10.56 15.92 8.57
CA ASP A 353 -11.10 16.17 7.24
C ASP A 353 -10.30 15.50 6.12
N VAL A 354 -11.00 14.84 5.19
CA VAL A 354 -10.45 14.16 4.01
C VAL A 354 -9.32 13.19 4.37
N PRO A 355 -9.60 12.11 5.14
CA PRO A 355 -8.60 11.09 5.43
C PRO A 355 -8.13 10.41 4.14
N GLY A 356 -6.83 10.12 4.07
CA GLY A 356 -6.20 9.51 2.90
C GLY A 356 -5.26 8.38 3.31
N PRO A 357 -3.93 8.53 3.21
CA PRO A 357 -2.99 7.49 3.56
C PRO A 357 -3.17 7.01 5.01
N ILE A 358 -3.18 5.70 5.18
CA ILE A 358 -3.41 5.03 6.46
C ILE A 358 -2.31 3.98 6.68
N ALA A 359 -1.84 3.86 7.91
CA ALA A 359 -0.86 2.85 8.29
C ALA A 359 -1.20 2.24 9.64
N VAL A 360 -0.94 0.94 9.78
CA VAL A 360 -1.01 0.21 11.05
C VAL A 360 0.41 0.06 11.59
N ASP A 361 0.59 0.24 12.90
CA ASP A 361 1.90 0.03 13.51
C ASP A 361 2.32 -1.45 13.42
N PRO A 362 3.64 -1.74 13.39
CA PRO A 362 4.13 -3.12 13.22
C PRO A 362 3.70 -4.09 14.32
N PHE A 363 3.21 -3.58 15.45
CA PHE A 363 2.75 -4.39 16.58
C PHE A 363 1.24 -4.61 16.60
N ALA A 364 0.51 -4.19 15.55
CA ALA A 364 -0.94 -4.28 15.44
C ALA A 364 -1.71 -3.64 16.62
N LYS A 365 -1.16 -2.56 17.19
CA LYS A 365 -1.74 -1.85 18.34
C LYS A 365 -2.42 -0.54 17.96
N TYR A 366 -1.93 0.11 16.90
CA TYR A 366 -2.33 1.46 16.55
C TYR A 366 -2.56 1.63 15.05
N VAL A 367 -3.52 2.45 14.70
CA VAL A 367 -3.77 2.93 13.33
C VAL A 367 -3.53 4.43 13.31
N TYR A 368 -2.83 4.91 12.28
CA TYR A 368 -2.62 6.33 12.04
C TYR A 368 -3.09 6.69 10.63
N VAL A 369 -3.80 7.81 10.53
CA VAL A 369 -4.45 8.25 9.30
C VAL A 369 -4.06 9.68 9.02
N VAL A 370 -3.58 9.95 7.83
CA VAL A 370 -3.31 11.30 7.35
C VAL A 370 -4.63 11.93 6.91
N ASP A 371 -5.03 12.99 7.58
CA ASP A 371 -6.21 13.78 7.26
C ASP A 371 -5.76 14.94 6.34
N SER A 372 -5.73 14.67 5.05
CA SER A 372 -5.12 15.56 4.03
C SER A 372 -5.83 16.92 3.93
N GLY A 373 -7.15 16.95 4.15
CA GLY A 373 -7.96 18.18 4.08
C GLY A 373 -7.67 19.14 5.23
N SER A 374 -7.33 18.63 6.40
CA SER A 374 -7.04 19.44 7.60
C SER A 374 -5.55 19.52 7.92
N SER A 375 -4.66 18.88 7.14
CA SER A 375 -3.22 18.79 7.42
C SER A 375 -2.95 18.28 8.84
N GLN A 376 -3.54 17.13 9.16
CA GLN A 376 -3.46 16.51 10.47
C GLN A 376 -3.18 15.01 10.37
N LEU A 377 -2.81 14.41 11.50
CA LEU A 377 -2.60 12.97 11.65
C LEU A 377 -3.47 12.47 12.81
N SER A 378 -4.52 11.73 12.48
CA SER A 378 -5.36 11.04 13.46
C SER A 378 -4.72 9.74 13.93
N GLY A 379 -4.90 9.40 15.20
CA GLY A 379 -4.39 8.16 15.79
C GLY A 379 -5.48 7.39 16.53
N PHE A 380 -5.47 6.07 16.38
CA PHE A 380 -6.41 5.16 17.03
C PHE A 380 -5.69 3.97 17.61
N ARG A 381 -6.17 3.51 18.78
CA ARG A 381 -5.78 2.25 19.38
C ARG A 381 -6.68 1.13 18.88
N ILE A 382 -6.07 0.02 18.48
CA ILE A 382 -6.76 -1.20 18.05
C ILE A 382 -7.10 -2.05 19.28
N SER A 383 -8.33 -2.51 19.38
CA SER A 383 -8.74 -3.57 20.31
C SER A 383 -8.25 -4.93 19.77
N PRO A 384 -7.37 -5.64 20.44
CA PRO A 384 -6.81 -6.89 19.93
C PRO A 384 -7.86 -8.02 19.83
N SER A 385 -8.98 -7.90 20.53
CA SER A 385 -10.01 -8.94 20.53
C SER A 385 -10.96 -8.86 19.33
N ASN A 386 -11.24 -7.66 18.81
CA ASN A 386 -12.26 -7.46 17.79
C ASN A 386 -11.93 -6.40 16.72
N GLY A 387 -10.77 -5.74 16.79
CA GLY A 387 -10.34 -4.75 15.81
C GLY A 387 -11.01 -3.38 15.92
N SER A 388 -11.84 -3.15 16.95
CA SER A 388 -12.47 -1.85 17.13
C SER A 388 -11.45 -0.77 17.45
N LEU A 389 -11.72 0.47 17.02
CA LEU A 389 -10.83 1.62 17.16
C LEU A 389 -11.29 2.54 18.31
N THR A 390 -10.32 3.02 19.06
CA THR A 390 -10.52 4.07 20.08
C THR A 390 -9.51 5.19 19.83
N ALA A 391 -9.96 6.43 19.72
CA ALA A 391 -9.07 7.56 19.47
C ALA A 391 -7.98 7.68 20.56
N ILE A 392 -6.75 7.93 20.12
CA ILE A 392 -5.61 8.19 21.01
C ILE A 392 -5.72 9.63 21.53
N ALA A 393 -5.51 9.80 22.83
CA ALA A 393 -5.53 11.11 23.45
C ALA A 393 -4.52 12.07 22.80
N ASN A 394 -4.89 13.35 22.65
CA ASN A 394 -4.10 14.39 21.99
C ASN A 394 -3.83 14.14 20.49
N THR A 395 -4.64 13.32 19.82
CA THR A 395 -4.74 13.28 18.37
C THR A 395 -6.09 13.88 17.93
N PRO A 396 -6.20 14.47 16.72
CA PRO A 396 -5.15 14.58 15.70
C PRO A 396 -4.04 15.57 16.06
N VAL A 397 -2.83 15.34 15.52
CA VAL A 397 -1.68 16.25 15.58
C VAL A 397 -1.45 16.91 14.22
N ALA A 398 -0.90 18.14 14.21
CA ALA A 398 -0.65 18.86 12.95
C ALA A 398 0.47 18.22 12.12
N THR A 399 0.32 18.21 10.79
CA THR A 399 1.34 17.91 9.77
C THR A 399 1.67 19.15 8.95
N GLY A 400 2.57 19.05 8.01
CA GLY A 400 2.73 20.07 6.97
C GLY A 400 1.56 20.04 5.97
N SER A 401 1.41 21.11 5.19
CA SER A 401 0.34 21.20 4.19
C SER A 401 0.54 20.23 3.02
N GLY A 402 -0.58 19.66 2.55
CA GLY A 402 -0.57 18.70 1.44
C GLY A 402 -0.02 17.33 1.84
N ALA A 403 -0.20 16.91 3.09
CA ALA A 403 0.18 15.60 3.57
C ALA A 403 -0.45 14.49 2.70
N ASN A 404 0.37 13.63 2.09
CA ASN A 404 -0.07 12.69 1.04
C ASN A 404 0.52 11.28 1.15
N SER A 405 1.38 11.02 2.12
CA SER A 405 1.98 9.69 2.32
C SER A 405 2.39 9.51 3.77
N ILE A 406 2.32 8.29 4.27
CA ILE A 406 2.70 7.92 5.63
C ILE A 406 3.56 6.66 5.62
N ALA A 407 4.59 6.64 6.44
CA ALA A 407 5.37 5.45 6.72
C ALA A 407 5.67 5.31 8.21
N ILE A 408 5.54 4.09 8.73
CA ILE A 408 5.89 3.75 10.11
C ILE A 408 7.13 2.86 10.07
N ARG A 409 8.12 3.18 10.87
CA ARG A 409 9.34 2.38 10.96
C ARG A 409 9.02 0.98 11.52
N ALA A 410 9.76 -0.04 11.06
CA ALA A 410 9.51 -1.44 11.40
C ALA A 410 9.63 -1.77 12.91
N ASP A 411 10.30 -0.96 13.71
CA ASP A 411 10.30 -1.07 15.17
C ASP A 411 9.16 -0.29 15.86
N GLY A 412 8.29 0.34 15.09
CA GLY A 412 7.14 1.11 15.58
C GLY A 412 7.51 2.36 16.37
N SER A 413 8.76 2.84 16.28
CA SER A 413 9.23 3.98 17.07
C SER A 413 8.95 5.34 16.42
N TRP A 414 8.82 5.38 15.08
CA TRP A 414 8.74 6.61 14.31
C TRP A 414 7.69 6.56 13.21
N ILE A 415 7.03 7.70 13.00
CA ILE A 415 6.17 7.99 11.84
C ILE A 415 6.79 9.11 11.03
N PHE A 416 6.69 8.98 9.71
CA PHE A 416 7.05 10.00 8.73
C PHE A 416 5.85 10.27 7.83
N VAL A 417 5.56 11.55 7.59
CA VAL A 417 4.49 12.00 6.70
C VAL A 417 5.09 12.94 5.66
N ALA A 418 4.93 12.61 4.38
CA ALA A 418 5.35 13.49 3.30
C ALA A 418 4.33 14.61 3.11
N ASP A 419 4.78 15.84 3.22
CA ASP A 419 3.98 17.06 3.14
C ASP A 419 4.25 17.74 1.80
N PHE A 420 3.48 17.37 0.78
CA PHE A 420 3.70 17.74 -0.62
C PHE A 420 3.81 19.26 -0.82
N SER A 421 2.83 20.01 -0.34
CA SER A 421 2.79 21.47 -0.54
C SER A 421 3.75 22.22 0.37
N ALA A 422 4.07 21.69 1.54
CA ALA A 422 5.02 22.30 2.46
C ALA A 422 6.48 22.02 2.08
N ALA A 423 6.76 21.08 1.17
CA ALA A 423 8.10 20.64 0.80
C ALA A 423 8.91 20.10 2.00
N THR A 424 8.21 19.42 2.92
CA THR A 424 8.80 18.86 4.15
C THR A 424 8.40 17.40 4.33
N VAL A 425 9.04 16.74 5.28
CA VAL A 425 8.55 15.52 5.90
C VAL A 425 8.36 15.81 7.38
N SER A 426 7.13 15.69 7.83
CA SER A 426 6.78 15.71 9.26
C SER A 426 7.19 14.39 9.90
N GLN A 427 7.72 14.45 11.13
CA GLN A 427 8.12 13.26 11.87
C GLN A 427 7.59 13.26 13.30
N TYR A 428 7.27 12.07 13.81
CA TYR A 428 6.71 11.87 15.12
C TYR A 428 7.34 10.66 15.80
N ALA A 429 7.71 10.82 17.07
CA ALA A 429 8.04 9.68 17.90
C ALA A 429 6.76 9.05 18.45
N ILE A 430 6.67 7.72 18.43
CA ILE A 430 5.54 6.95 18.95
C ILE A 430 5.87 6.46 20.36
N THR A 431 5.05 6.79 21.34
CA THR A 431 5.11 6.17 22.66
C THR A 431 4.48 4.78 22.59
N GLN A 432 5.30 3.73 22.59
CA GLN A 432 4.88 2.33 22.37
C GLN A 432 3.77 1.83 23.31
N ALA A 433 3.67 2.38 24.51
CA ALA A 433 2.66 1.96 25.49
C ALA A 433 1.27 2.54 25.23
N THR A 434 1.19 3.73 24.62
CA THR A 434 -0.06 4.49 24.49
C THR A 434 -0.43 4.83 23.04
N GLY A 435 0.52 4.75 22.10
CA GLY A 435 0.38 5.24 20.73
C GLY A 435 0.46 6.76 20.61
N ALA A 436 0.70 7.47 21.70
CA ALA A 436 0.78 8.91 21.68
C ALA A 436 1.93 9.40 20.80
N LEU A 437 1.66 10.45 20.03
CA LEU A 437 2.59 11.05 19.08
C LEU A 437 3.28 12.27 19.71
N THR A 438 4.60 12.29 19.62
CA THR A 438 5.41 13.46 19.99
C THR A 438 6.00 14.06 18.72
N PRO A 439 5.52 15.24 18.28
CA PRO A 439 6.07 15.90 17.10
C PRO A 439 7.56 16.20 17.28
N GLN A 440 8.32 16.02 16.20
CA GLN A 440 9.72 16.35 16.08
C GLN A 440 9.91 17.42 15.01
N PRO A 441 11.04 18.13 14.95
CA PRO A 441 11.29 19.07 13.87
C PRO A 441 11.15 18.41 12.51
N ALA A 442 10.27 18.93 11.66
CA ALA A 442 10.15 18.49 10.27
C ALA A 442 11.44 18.82 9.53
N PHE A 443 11.82 17.95 8.58
CA PHE A 443 12.98 18.22 7.74
C PHE A 443 12.55 18.58 6.31
N THR A 444 13.33 19.46 5.68
CA THR A 444 13.04 19.93 4.31
C THR A 444 13.48 18.92 3.26
N THR A 445 12.69 18.81 2.21
CA THR A 445 13.02 18.06 1.00
C THR A 445 13.20 19.01 -0.18
N LEU A 446 13.65 18.50 -1.31
CA LEU A 446 13.39 19.16 -2.59
C LEU A 446 11.88 19.21 -2.80
N ASN A 447 11.40 20.29 -3.46
CA ASN A 447 9.97 20.59 -3.54
C ASN A 447 9.09 19.41 -3.98
N TYR A 448 7.91 19.34 -3.39
CA TYR A 448 6.85 18.37 -3.69
C TYR A 448 7.23 16.90 -3.43
N PRO A 449 7.48 16.51 -2.16
CA PRO A 449 7.66 15.09 -1.79
C PRO A 449 6.36 14.33 -2.10
N SER A 450 6.44 13.32 -2.96
CA SER A 450 5.27 12.56 -3.42
C SER A 450 5.03 11.26 -2.66
N GLY A 451 5.97 10.88 -1.81
CA GLY A 451 5.88 9.69 -0.99
C GLY A 451 6.95 9.65 0.08
N VAL A 452 6.82 8.73 1.01
CA VAL A 452 7.85 8.43 2.02
C VAL A 452 7.87 6.94 2.32
N ALA A 453 9.06 6.36 2.40
CA ALA A 453 9.27 5.00 2.90
C ALA A 453 10.41 4.99 3.92
N VAL A 454 10.35 4.10 4.92
CA VAL A 454 11.31 4.05 6.04
C VAL A 454 11.70 2.62 6.37
N LYS A 455 12.98 2.45 6.76
CA LYS A 455 13.57 1.20 7.25
C LYS A 455 14.04 1.33 8.68
#